data_c3d540506bda045354af1163be14fee7
#
_entry.id   c3d540506bda045354af1163be14fee7
#
_cell.length_a   1.000
_cell.length_b   1.000
_cell.length_c   1.000
_cell.angle_alpha   90.00
_cell.angle_beta   90.00
_cell.angle_gamma   90.00
#
_symmetry.space_group_name_H-M   'P 1'
#
loop_
_entity.id
_entity.type
_entity.pdbx_description
1 polymer ?
#
loop_
_entity_poly.entity_id
_entity_poly.type
_entity_poly.pdbx_seq_one_letter_code
_entity_poly.pdbx_strand_id
1 'polypeptide(L)'
;MAAIFVIPPPKHTLHQDGVSVKASVDWIGAALITVGLFVLLFALTEGNVVGWRTPWVSVLIIVAVALVVVFVLWQRHLEKTGKKAPIMKVSMFHSKRFSAAMLIMALFFSSFSGWLVFATYFYQDYQGQSVIQTTLRFLPTGVMGLICAFVVSQLLSRVPTYTMLAFGNVCVAITCILFAAPIPPHTSYWAWAFIGMILSVIGADTAWPCLILFTSHSLPQADQALGGALVNACGQIGRAIGLAIATAIQTAVMAKQRGVSVEDAGYMEEWEDASLAGIRAANWFHMALGLCSLAVVLVAFRGSGIIGKIPAGNANRDEQSAQPEEQRAADEETGISESDDARKIRR
;
A
#
# COMPACT_ATOMS: atom_id res chain seq x y z
N MET A 1 -26.15 -2.23 -3.84
CA MET A 1 -27.45 -1.60 -4.17
C MET A 1 -27.86 -0.51 -3.16
N ALA A 2 -27.67 -0.67 -1.84
CA ALA A 2 -28.02 0.36 -0.85
C ALA A 2 -27.28 1.70 -1.00
N ALA A 3 -26.02 1.69 -1.47
CA ALA A 3 -25.21 2.90 -1.63
C ALA A 3 -25.78 3.91 -2.66
N ILE A 4 -26.53 3.45 -3.64
CA ILE A 4 -27.12 4.32 -4.67
C ILE A 4 -28.23 5.22 -4.11
N PHE A 5 -28.89 4.80 -3.02
CA PHE A 5 -29.98 5.55 -2.42
C PHE A 5 -29.56 6.46 -1.25
N VAL A 6 -28.38 6.25 -0.68
CA VAL A 6 -27.92 6.95 0.53
C VAL A 6 -26.89 8.05 0.22
N ILE A 7 -26.15 7.93 -0.88
CA ILE A 7 -25.14 8.92 -1.25
C ILE A 7 -25.81 9.93 -2.21
N PRO A 8 -26.01 11.20 -1.78
CA PRO A 8 -26.51 12.22 -2.69
C PRO A 8 -25.54 12.36 -3.87
N PRO A 9 -26.04 12.56 -5.10
CA PRO A 9 -25.17 12.76 -6.24
C PRO A 9 -24.23 13.93 -5.96
N PRO A 10 -22.95 13.84 -6.32
CA PRO A 10 -21.99 14.91 -6.11
C PRO A 10 -22.53 16.17 -6.80
N LYS A 11 -22.71 17.25 -6.05
CA LYS A 11 -23.01 18.55 -6.64
C LYS A 11 -21.78 18.94 -7.47
N HIS A 12 -21.89 18.82 -8.78
CA HIS A 12 -20.88 19.32 -9.72
C HIS A 12 -20.85 20.86 -9.68
N THR A 13 -20.23 21.42 -8.66
CA THR A 13 -19.80 22.79 -8.64
C THR A 13 -18.28 22.83 -8.71
N LEU A 14 -17.75 22.48 -9.88
CA LEU A 14 -16.41 22.91 -10.26
C LEU A 14 -16.54 24.32 -10.85
N HIS A 15 -16.71 25.30 -9.98
CA HIS A 15 -16.33 26.67 -10.28
C HIS A 15 -14.85 26.81 -9.92
N GLN A 16 -14.01 26.53 -10.87
CA GLN A 16 -12.64 27.03 -10.91
C GLN A 16 -12.49 27.70 -12.29
N ASP A 17 -12.40 29.02 -12.27
CA ASP A 17 -12.00 29.91 -13.37
C ASP A 17 -12.59 29.61 -14.75
N GLY A 18 -13.87 29.93 -14.96
CA GLY A 18 -14.44 30.31 -16.28
C GLY A 18 -14.28 29.39 -17.48
N VAL A 19 -13.61 28.22 -17.35
CA VAL A 19 -13.44 27.24 -18.40
C VAL A 19 -14.13 25.95 -18.00
N SER A 20 -15.27 25.70 -18.62
CA SER A 20 -15.95 24.40 -18.58
C SER A 20 -15.06 23.36 -19.25
N VAL A 21 -14.10 22.81 -18.50
CA VAL A 21 -13.36 21.63 -18.97
C VAL A 21 -14.32 20.45 -18.86
N LYS A 22 -14.90 20.06 -19.98
CA LYS A 22 -15.60 18.75 -20.10
C LYS A 22 -14.66 17.73 -19.51
N ALA A 23 -15.08 17.05 -18.43
CA ALA A 23 -14.33 15.98 -17.79
C ALA A 23 -14.18 14.81 -18.79
N SER A 24 -13.20 14.92 -19.67
CA SER A 24 -12.91 13.87 -20.64
C SER A 24 -11.98 12.87 -19.95
N VAL A 25 -12.47 11.67 -19.74
CA VAL A 25 -11.70 10.55 -19.20
C VAL A 25 -10.50 10.26 -20.10
N ASP A 26 -9.32 10.07 -19.49
CA ASP A 26 -8.11 9.64 -20.22
C ASP A 26 -8.13 8.12 -20.49
N TRP A 27 -8.87 7.71 -21.53
CA TRP A 27 -8.96 6.31 -21.93
C TRP A 27 -7.61 5.71 -22.38
N ILE A 28 -6.71 6.54 -22.93
CA ILE A 28 -5.40 6.09 -23.38
C ILE A 28 -4.52 5.75 -22.16
N GLY A 29 -4.49 6.62 -21.18
CA GLY A 29 -3.78 6.36 -19.93
C GLY A 29 -4.34 5.15 -19.19
N ALA A 30 -5.68 5.02 -19.12
CA ALA A 30 -6.34 3.87 -18.51
C ALA A 30 -5.95 2.55 -19.21
N ALA A 31 -5.97 2.51 -20.54
CA ALA A 31 -5.57 1.33 -21.30
C ALA A 31 -4.09 0.99 -21.09
N LEU A 32 -3.20 1.99 -21.15
CA LEU A 32 -1.77 1.78 -20.97
C LEU A 32 -1.42 1.17 -19.61
N ILE A 33 -1.96 1.72 -18.52
CA ILE A 33 -1.67 1.21 -17.18
C ILE A 33 -2.32 -0.16 -16.95
N THR A 34 -3.55 -0.36 -17.39
CA THR A 34 -4.27 -1.62 -17.22
C THR A 34 -3.57 -2.75 -17.97
N VAL A 35 -3.25 -2.54 -19.26
CA VAL A 35 -2.56 -3.55 -20.08
C VAL A 35 -1.14 -3.76 -19.56
N GLY A 36 -0.42 -2.69 -19.22
CA GLY A 36 0.94 -2.79 -18.67
C GLY A 36 1.01 -3.60 -17.38
N LEU A 37 0.11 -3.34 -16.42
CA LEU A 37 0.05 -4.11 -15.18
C LEU A 37 -0.44 -5.54 -15.41
N PHE A 38 -1.42 -5.74 -16.29
CA PHE A 38 -1.90 -7.09 -16.61
C PHE A 38 -0.78 -7.95 -17.21
N VAL A 39 -0.05 -7.42 -18.19
CA VAL A 39 1.08 -8.13 -18.82
C VAL A 39 2.20 -8.41 -17.80
N LEU A 40 2.48 -7.44 -16.91
CA LEU A 40 3.48 -7.63 -15.86
C LEU A 40 3.08 -8.77 -14.91
N LEU A 41 1.86 -8.74 -14.39
CA LEU A 41 1.39 -9.74 -13.44
C LEU A 41 1.32 -11.13 -14.09
N PHE A 42 0.86 -11.19 -15.35
CA PHE A 42 0.83 -12.43 -16.12
C PHE A 42 2.25 -12.99 -16.31
N ALA A 43 3.20 -12.17 -16.76
CA ALA A 43 4.59 -12.61 -16.96
C ALA A 43 5.26 -13.08 -15.67
N LEU A 44 5.00 -12.41 -14.54
CA LEU A 44 5.52 -12.80 -13.22
C LEU A 44 4.92 -14.12 -12.73
N THR A 45 3.65 -14.36 -12.99
CA THR A 45 2.99 -15.63 -12.62
C THR A 45 3.49 -16.78 -13.49
N GLU A 46 3.48 -16.60 -14.81
CA GLU A 46 3.93 -17.60 -15.76
C GLU A 46 5.43 -17.92 -15.62
N GLY A 47 6.26 -16.93 -15.29
CA GLY A 47 7.69 -17.15 -15.03
C GLY A 47 7.98 -18.19 -13.95
N ASN A 48 7.10 -18.33 -12.95
CA ASN A 48 7.20 -19.37 -11.93
C ASN A 48 6.71 -20.75 -12.41
N VAL A 49 5.86 -20.80 -13.44
CA VAL A 49 5.27 -22.05 -13.97
C VAL A 49 6.14 -22.64 -15.07
N VAL A 50 6.52 -21.80 -16.07
CA VAL A 50 7.25 -22.26 -17.25
C VAL A 50 8.77 -22.04 -17.15
N GLY A 51 9.23 -21.44 -16.07
CA GLY A 51 10.64 -21.13 -15.82
C GLY A 51 11.07 -19.76 -16.36
N TRP A 52 11.91 -19.09 -15.60
CA TRP A 52 12.42 -17.75 -15.88
C TRP A 52 13.35 -17.63 -17.10
N ARG A 53 13.88 -18.79 -17.57
CA ARG A 53 14.72 -18.84 -18.77
C ARG A 53 13.94 -18.83 -20.07
N THR A 54 12.62 -18.97 -20.02
CA THR A 54 11.74 -18.98 -21.20
C THR A 54 11.76 -17.58 -21.85
N PRO A 55 12.18 -17.45 -23.12
CA PRO A 55 12.45 -16.15 -23.74
C PRO A 55 11.24 -15.21 -23.76
N TRP A 56 10.03 -15.73 -23.97
CA TRP A 56 8.83 -14.91 -24.06
C TRP A 56 8.44 -14.28 -22.69
N VAL A 57 8.79 -14.91 -21.55
CA VAL A 57 8.58 -14.33 -20.23
C VAL A 57 9.37 -13.05 -20.05
N SER A 58 10.67 -13.09 -20.41
CA SER A 58 11.54 -11.92 -20.36
C SER A 58 11.06 -10.82 -21.32
N VAL A 59 10.60 -11.18 -22.52
CA VAL A 59 10.04 -10.22 -23.49
C VAL A 59 8.78 -9.56 -22.93
N LEU A 60 7.86 -10.32 -22.32
CA LEU A 60 6.66 -9.76 -21.73
C LEU A 60 6.98 -8.81 -20.57
N ILE A 61 7.96 -9.13 -19.73
CA ILE A 61 8.39 -8.21 -18.66
C ILE A 61 8.91 -6.89 -19.24
N ILE A 62 9.74 -6.95 -20.29
CA ILE A 62 10.26 -5.76 -20.97
C ILE A 62 9.12 -4.94 -21.57
N VAL A 63 8.16 -5.59 -22.23
CA VAL A 63 6.97 -4.94 -22.81
C VAL A 63 6.13 -4.29 -21.71
N ALA A 64 5.89 -4.99 -20.61
CA ALA A 64 5.14 -4.46 -19.47
C ALA A 64 5.80 -3.21 -18.88
N VAL A 65 7.12 -3.25 -18.64
CA VAL A 65 7.88 -2.11 -18.15
C VAL A 65 7.82 -0.96 -19.15
N ALA A 66 7.97 -1.23 -20.46
CA ALA A 66 7.87 -0.22 -21.50
C ALA A 66 6.49 0.46 -21.51
N LEU A 67 5.39 -0.31 -21.36
CA LEU A 67 4.02 0.22 -21.27
C LEU A 67 3.84 1.12 -20.05
N VAL A 68 4.38 0.74 -18.89
CA VAL A 68 4.34 1.57 -17.68
C VAL A 68 5.14 2.85 -17.86
N VAL A 69 6.31 2.79 -18.50
CA VAL A 69 7.12 3.99 -18.81
C VAL A 69 6.36 4.91 -19.77
N VAL A 70 5.77 4.37 -20.85
CA VAL A 70 4.94 5.13 -21.79
C VAL A 70 3.74 5.77 -21.07
N PHE A 71 3.10 5.04 -20.15
CA PHE A 71 2.03 5.59 -19.30
C PHE A 71 2.51 6.80 -18.51
N VAL A 72 3.64 6.69 -17.79
CA VAL A 72 4.19 7.80 -17.00
C VAL A 72 4.54 9.01 -17.90
N LEU A 73 5.13 8.78 -19.06
CA LEU A 73 5.43 9.85 -20.02
C LEU A 73 4.16 10.51 -20.56
N TRP A 74 3.12 9.70 -20.85
CA TRP A 74 1.80 10.18 -21.28
C TRP A 74 1.14 11.05 -20.21
N GLN A 75 1.14 10.60 -18.94
CA GLN A 75 0.59 11.37 -17.84
C GLN A 75 1.34 12.70 -17.64
N ARG A 76 2.67 12.69 -17.73
CA ARG A 76 3.48 13.93 -17.68
C ARG A 76 3.16 14.87 -18.84
N HIS A 77 2.92 14.34 -20.04
CA HIS A 77 2.53 15.14 -21.19
C HIS A 77 1.16 15.79 -21.00
N LEU A 78 0.17 15.05 -20.49
CA LEU A 78 -1.16 15.57 -20.18
C LEU A 78 -1.11 16.63 -19.09
N GLU A 79 -0.35 16.40 -18.03
CA GLU A 79 -0.16 17.35 -16.92
C GLU A 79 0.44 18.68 -17.40
N LYS A 80 1.42 18.65 -18.30
CA LYS A 80 2.03 19.85 -18.89
C LYS A 80 1.14 20.57 -19.89
N THR A 81 0.32 19.83 -20.63
CA THR A 81 -0.49 20.40 -21.73
C THR A 81 -1.81 20.98 -21.23
N GLY A 82 -2.31 20.50 -20.08
CA GLY A 82 -3.59 20.97 -19.48
C GLY A 82 -4.85 20.66 -20.28
N LYS A 83 -4.73 19.92 -21.41
CA LYS A 83 -5.87 19.66 -22.33
C LYS A 83 -6.89 18.69 -21.78
N LYS A 84 -6.47 17.77 -20.93
CA LYS A 84 -7.30 16.75 -20.27
C LYS A 84 -6.81 16.52 -18.86
N ALA A 85 -7.70 16.17 -17.96
CA ALA A 85 -7.31 15.75 -16.60
C ALA A 85 -6.51 14.43 -16.67
N PRO A 86 -5.26 14.39 -16.18
CA PRO A 86 -4.50 13.15 -16.12
C PRO A 86 -5.13 12.20 -15.08
N ILE A 87 -5.07 10.88 -15.31
CA ILE A 87 -5.49 9.90 -14.31
C ILE A 87 -4.59 9.99 -13.07
N MET A 88 -3.31 10.27 -13.27
CA MET A 88 -2.32 10.38 -12.22
C MET A 88 -1.44 11.62 -12.45
N LYS A 89 -1.44 12.52 -11.48
CA LYS A 89 -0.51 13.66 -11.51
C LYS A 89 0.89 13.17 -11.09
N VAL A 90 1.82 13.16 -12.05
CA VAL A 90 3.21 12.73 -11.79
C VAL A 90 3.90 13.67 -10.81
N SER A 91 3.47 14.93 -10.74
CA SER A 91 3.97 15.93 -9.77
C SER A 91 3.79 15.49 -8.31
N MET A 92 2.83 14.63 -7.98
CA MET A 92 2.65 14.09 -6.62
C MET A 92 3.91 13.37 -6.11
N PHE A 93 4.65 12.72 -7.01
CA PHE A 93 5.88 11.99 -6.65
C PHE A 93 7.09 12.90 -6.39
N HIS A 94 6.97 14.21 -6.57
CA HIS A 94 8.00 15.16 -6.13
C HIS A 94 8.06 15.25 -4.59
N SER A 95 6.97 14.96 -3.90
CA SER A 95 6.98 14.83 -2.45
C SER A 95 7.74 13.56 -2.04
N LYS A 96 8.90 13.72 -1.40
CA LYS A 96 9.72 12.60 -0.91
C LYS A 96 8.94 11.68 0.02
N ARG A 97 8.07 12.24 0.87
CA ARG A 97 7.25 11.47 1.81
C ARG A 97 6.16 10.67 1.11
N PHE A 98 5.54 11.24 0.08
CA PHE A 98 4.54 10.54 -0.73
C PHE A 98 5.18 9.36 -1.47
N SER A 99 6.30 9.58 -2.16
CA SER A 99 7.04 8.52 -2.86
C SER A 99 7.52 7.42 -1.90
N ALA A 100 8.00 7.81 -0.71
CA ALA A 100 8.37 6.86 0.34
C ALA A 100 7.17 6.04 0.82
N ALA A 101 5.97 6.65 0.98
CA ALA A 101 4.76 5.92 1.36
C ALA A 101 4.38 4.85 0.33
N MET A 102 4.50 5.15 -0.97
CA MET A 102 4.27 4.18 -2.06
C MET A 102 5.28 3.02 -1.99
N LEU A 103 6.56 3.34 -1.78
CA LEU A 103 7.60 2.33 -1.66
C LEU A 103 7.42 1.45 -0.41
N ILE A 104 7.11 2.06 0.75
CA ILE A 104 6.81 1.33 2.00
C ILE A 104 5.63 0.38 1.75
N MET A 105 4.57 0.85 1.10
CA MET A 105 3.40 0.03 0.82
C MET A 105 3.76 -1.19 -0.04
N ALA A 106 4.53 -0.99 -1.10
CA ALA A 106 4.98 -2.09 -1.97
C ALA A 106 5.85 -3.10 -1.21
N LEU A 107 6.85 -2.65 -0.47
CA LEU A 107 7.76 -3.52 0.30
C LEU A 107 7.05 -4.23 1.45
N PHE A 108 6.20 -3.52 2.18
CA PHE A 108 5.43 -4.05 3.30
C PHE A 108 4.47 -5.16 2.85
N PHE A 109 3.68 -4.90 1.79
CA PHE A 109 2.75 -5.91 1.28
C PHE A 109 3.44 -7.07 0.60
N SER A 110 4.61 -6.84 -0.01
CA SER A 110 5.47 -7.92 -0.50
C SER A 110 5.91 -8.85 0.63
N SER A 111 6.33 -8.28 1.76
CA SER A 111 6.73 -9.03 2.96
C SER A 111 5.54 -9.75 3.60
N PHE A 112 4.49 -9.02 3.96
CA PHE A 112 3.34 -9.56 4.68
C PHE A 112 2.54 -10.59 3.88
N SER A 113 2.14 -10.25 2.64
CA SER A 113 1.34 -11.16 1.80
C SER A 113 2.15 -12.38 1.35
N GLY A 114 3.45 -12.19 1.09
CA GLY A 114 4.35 -13.29 0.78
C GLY A 114 4.45 -14.28 1.94
N TRP A 115 4.71 -13.77 3.16
CA TRP A 115 4.69 -14.61 4.35
C TRP A 115 3.37 -15.39 4.49
N LEU A 116 2.23 -14.76 4.26
CA LEU A 116 0.91 -15.40 4.38
C LEU A 116 0.77 -16.60 3.43
N VAL A 117 1.24 -16.46 2.18
CA VAL A 117 1.24 -17.55 1.21
C VAL A 117 2.20 -18.67 1.65
N PHE A 118 3.42 -18.32 2.08
CA PHE A 118 4.40 -19.31 2.51
C PHE A 118 4.04 -19.99 3.84
N ALA A 119 3.28 -19.32 4.72
CA ALA A 119 2.68 -19.95 5.89
C ALA A 119 1.60 -20.97 5.48
N THR A 120 0.83 -20.71 4.42
CA THR A 120 -0.12 -21.67 3.86
C THR A 120 0.62 -22.89 3.29
N TYR A 121 1.67 -22.68 2.50
CA TYR A 121 2.52 -23.77 1.99
C TYR A 121 3.15 -24.60 3.10
N PHE A 122 3.60 -23.94 4.18
CA PHE A 122 4.13 -24.66 5.35
C PHE A 122 3.12 -25.63 5.98
N TYR A 123 1.85 -25.22 6.08
CA TYR A 123 0.82 -26.09 6.68
C TYR A 123 0.27 -27.11 5.70
N GLN A 124 -0.05 -26.72 4.46
CA GLN A 124 -0.70 -27.60 3.49
C GLN A 124 0.29 -28.53 2.79
N ASP A 125 1.33 -27.95 2.18
CA ASP A 125 2.21 -28.70 1.31
C ASP A 125 3.34 -29.40 2.07
N TYR A 126 3.88 -28.75 3.12
CA TYR A 126 4.96 -29.34 3.92
C TYR A 126 4.44 -30.22 5.07
N GLN A 127 3.45 -29.77 5.85
CA GLN A 127 2.89 -30.57 6.96
C GLN A 127 1.74 -31.49 6.55
N GLY A 128 1.29 -31.47 5.31
CA GLY A 128 0.19 -32.32 4.80
C GLY A 128 -1.17 -32.04 5.44
N GLN A 129 -1.40 -30.83 5.95
CA GLN A 129 -2.65 -30.52 6.64
C GLN A 129 -3.77 -30.22 5.66
N SER A 130 -4.97 -30.68 6.01
CA SER A 130 -6.17 -30.35 5.25
C SER A 130 -6.43 -28.83 5.25
N VAL A 131 -7.16 -28.36 4.23
CA VAL A 131 -7.57 -26.94 4.12
C VAL A 131 -8.29 -26.46 5.40
N ILE A 132 -9.13 -27.31 5.99
CA ILE A 132 -9.86 -26.97 7.22
C ILE A 132 -8.91 -26.81 8.41
N GLN A 133 -7.95 -27.71 8.57
CA GLN A 133 -6.96 -27.65 9.65
C GLN A 133 -6.08 -26.40 9.51
N THR A 134 -5.67 -26.07 8.29
CA THR A 134 -4.94 -24.85 7.98
C THR A 134 -5.77 -23.62 8.33
N THR A 135 -7.03 -23.58 7.92
CA THR A 135 -7.95 -22.46 8.21
C THR A 135 -8.11 -22.23 9.72
N LEU A 136 -8.20 -23.32 10.50
CA LEU A 136 -8.27 -23.22 11.97
C LEU A 136 -7.00 -22.61 12.58
N ARG A 137 -5.83 -22.83 11.97
CA ARG A 137 -4.57 -22.19 12.41
C ARG A 137 -4.48 -20.71 12.04
N PHE A 138 -5.24 -20.27 11.02
CA PHE A 138 -5.39 -18.87 10.68
C PHE A 138 -6.51 -18.16 11.45
N LEU A 139 -7.36 -18.89 12.19
CA LEU A 139 -8.45 -18.28 12.97
C LEU A 139 -7.98 -17.19 13.95
N PRO A 140 -6.83 -17.33 14.66
CA PRO A 140 -6.32 -16.28 15.52
C PRO A 140 -6.04 -14.96 14.82
N THR A 141 -5.66 -14.99 13.51
CA THR A 141 -5.46 -13.77 12.72
C THR A 141 -6.78 -13.01 12.56
N GLY A 142 -7.88 -13.72 12.26
CA GLY A 142 -9.19 -13.11 12.12
C GLY A 142 -9.71 -12.48 13.42
N VAL A 143 -9.60 -13.22 14.53
CA VAL A 143 -10.01 -12.70 15.87
C VAL A 143 -9.16 -11.50 16.25
N MET A 144 -7.84 -11.57 16.06
CA MET A 144 -6.95 -10.48 16.39
C MET A 144 -7.18 -9.25 15.49
N GLY A 145 -7.54 -9.45 14.21
CA GLY A 145 -7.90 -8.37 13.29
C GLY A 145 -9.08 -7.53 13.77
N LEU A 146 -10.11 -8.15 14.31
CA LEU A 146 -11.24 -7.42 14.91
C LEU A 146 -10.79 -6.55 16.10
N ILE A 147 -9.94 -7.09 16.96
CA ILE A 147 -9.39 -6.36 18.12
C ILE A 147 -8.50 -5.23 17.64
N CYS A 148 -7.61 -5.50 16.68
CA CYS A 148 -6.72 -4.52 16.09
C CYS A 148 -7.46 -3.38 15.42
N ALA A 149 -8.51 -3.65 14.65
CA ALA A 149 -9.31 -2.62 14.00
C ALA A 149 -9.85 -1.59 15.00
N PHE A 150 -10.34 -2.05 16.15
CA PHE A 150 -10.82 -1.17 17.22
C PHE A 150 -9.66 -0.38 17.87
N VAL A 151 -8.60 -1.06 18.27
CA VAL A 151 -7.45 -0.44 18.97
C VAL A 151 -6.74 0.56 18.06
N VAL A 152 -6.46 0.19 16.82
CA VAL A 152 -5.74 1.03 15.85
C VAL A 152 -6.54 2.27 15.50
N SER A 153 -7.87 2.19 15.38
CA SER A 153 -8.72 3.37 15.15
C SER A 153 -8.54 4.43 16.24
N GLN A 154 -8.34 4.04 17.50
CA GLN A 154 -8.08 4.94 18.62
C GLN A 154 -6.63 5.46 18.63
N LEU A 155 -5.69 4.61 18.23
CA LEU A 155 -4.25 4.96 18.22
C LEU A 155 -3.91 5.95 17.08
N LEU A 156 -4.56 5.87 15.93
CA LEU A 156 -4.31 6.74 14.77
C LEU A 156 -4.41 8.24 15.10
N SER A 157 -5.31 8.60 16.02
CA SER A 157 -5.50 9.99 16.48
C SER A 157 -4.55 10.43 17.60
N ARG A 158 -3.81 9.50 18.21
CA ARG A 158 -3.00 9.74 19.41
C ARG A 158 -1.52 9.50 19.21
N VAL A 159 -1.15 8.57 18.33
CA VAL A 159 0.23 8.10 18.14
C VAL A 159 0.80 8.67 16.84
N PRO A 160 2.06 9.13 16.82
CA PRO A 160 2.70 9.62 15.61
C PRO A 160 2.77 8.54 14.51
N THR A 161 2.55 8.95 13.26
CA THR A 161 2.62 8.10 12.06
C THR A 161 3.91 7.27 12.00
N TYR A 162 5.03 7.91 12.29
CA TYR A 162 6.34 7.26 12.34
C TYR A 162 6.36 6.03 13.26
N THR A 163 5.84 6.17 14.48
CA THR A 163 5.83 5.09 15.48
C THR A 163 4.92 3.94 15.04
N MET A 164 3.73 4.27 14.50
CA MET A 164 2.78 3.28 14.00
C MET A 164 3.38 2.46 12.86
N LEU A 165 3.97 3.13 11.87
CA LEU A 165 4.60 2.45 10.72
C LEU A 165 5.81 1.61 11.13
N ALA A 166 6.68 2.15 12.01
CA ALA A 166 7.84 1.41 12.50
C ALA A 166 7.42 0.16 13.29
N PHE A 167 6.44 0.29 14.18
CA PHE A 167 5.91 -0.82 14.97
C PHE A 167 5.30 -1.90 14.07
N GLY A 168 4.46 -1.51 13.08
CA GLY A 168 3.85 -2.46 12.14
C GLY A 168 4.89 -3.24 11.34
N ASN A 169 5.94 -2.56 10.83
CA ASN A 169 7.03 -3.21 10.10
C ASN A 169 7.85 -4.17 10.98
N VAL A 170 8.11 -3.81 12.23
CA VAL A 170 8.80 -4.69 13.19
C VAL A 170 8.00 -5.95 13.46
N CYS A 171 6.68 -5.83 13.68
CA CYS A 171 5.81 -6.99 13.89
C CYS A 171 5.84 -7.97 12.71
N VAL A 172 5.74 -7.47 11.46
CA VAL A 172 5.81 -8.32 10.26
C VAL A 172 7.20 -8.94 10.10
N ALA A 173 8.28 -8.20 10.36
CA ALA A 173 9.63 -8.73 10.29
C ALA A 173 9.85 -9.86 11.31
N ILE A 174 9.38 -9.71 12.55
CA ILE A 174 9.44 -10.78 13.57
C ILE A 174 8.63 -12.00 13.12
N THR A 175 7.46 -11.79 12.53
CA THR A 175 6.64 -12.87 11.97
C THR A 175 7.41 -13.68 10.92
N CYS A 176 8.06 -13.00 9.98
CA CYS A 176 8.88 -13.65 8.96
C CYS A 176 10.07 -14.40 9.59
N ILE A 177 10.73 -13.84 10.63
CA ILE A 177 11.82 -14.50 11.34
C ILE A 177 11.35 -15.79 12.00
N LEU A 178 10.18 -15.81 12.63
CA LEU A 178 9.65 -17.00 13.28
C LEU A 178 9.49 -18.17 12.28
N PHE A 179 9.08 -17.90 11.04
CA PHE A 179 8.93 -18.91 10.00
C PHE A 179 10.23 -19.21 9.23
N ALA A 180 11.21 -18.31 9.27
CA ALA A 180 12.53 -18.48 8.67
C ALA A 180 13.53 -19.20 9.58
N ALA A 181 13.38 -19.03 10.91
CA ALA A 181 14.29 -19.57 11.91
C ALA A 181 14.31 -21.12 11.88
N PRO A 182 15.42 -21.75 12.28
CA PRO A 182 15.56 -23.21 12.33
C PRO A 182 14.81 -23.83 13.51
N ILE A 183 13.56 -23.44 13.72
CA ILE A 183 12.67 -24.04 14.71
C ILE A 183 12.31 -25.45 14.22
N PRO A 184 12.43 -26.51 15.07
CA PRO A 184 12.05 -27.86 14.69
C PRO A 184 10.56 -27.88 14.24
N PRO A 185 10.24 -28.46 13.07
CA PRO A 185 8.89 -28.41 12.51
C PRO A 185 7.83 -29.17 13.34
N HIS A 186 8.27 -30.06 14.22
CA HIS A 186 7.41 -30.76 15.17
C HIS A 186 7.07 -29.95 16.43
N THR A 187 7.66 -28.75 16.59
CA THR A 187 7.35 -27.88 17.73
C THR A 187 5.89 -27.48 17.70
N SER A 188 5.25 -27.45 18.88
CA SER A 188 3.84 -27.10 19.02
C SER A 188 3.52 -25.76 18.34
N TYR A 189 2.41 -25.71 17.60
CA TYR A 189 1.86 -24.50 17.00
C TYR A 189 1.78 -23.32 17.99
N TRP A 190 1.35 -23.60 19.21
CA TRP A 190 1.14 -22.59 20.25
C TRP A 190 2.44 -21.95 20.73
N ALA A 191 3.57 -22.61 20.59
CA ALA A 191 4.85 -22.14 21.10
C ALA A 191 5.47 -21.02 20.24
N TRP A 192 5.21 -20.98 18.93
CA TRP A 192 5.85 -20.03 18.03
C TRP A 192 4.94 -19.52 16.90
N ALA A 193 4.25 -20.40 16.20
CA ALA A 193 3.46 -20.05 15.02
C ALA A 193 2.24 -19.20 15.38
N PHE A 194 1.59 -19.50 16.50
CA PHE A 194 0.48 -18.70 17.05
C PHE A 194 0.91 -17.25 17.30
N ILE A 195 2.09 -17.04 17.85
CA ILE A 195 2.65 -15.70 18.07
C ILE A 195 2.87 -15.00 16.73
N GLY A 196 3.40 -15.71 15.72
CA GLY A 196 3.55 -15.19 14.36
C GLY A 196 2.21 -14.77 13.75
N MET A 197 1.16 -15.57 13.89
CA MET A 197 -0.19 -15.26 13.41
C MET A 197 -0.73 -13.95 14.02
N ILE A 198 -0.58 -13.76 15.33
CA ILE A 198 -1.00 -12.54 16.03
C ILE A 198 -0.19 -11.33 15.56
N LEU A 199 1.14 -11.44 15.55
CA LEU A 199 2.03 -10.33 15.17
C LEU A 199 1.82 -9.88 13.72
N SER A 200 1.53 -10.82 12.82
CA SER A 200 1.29 -10.51 11.40
C SER A 200 0.13 -9.53 11.22
N VAL A 201 -0.97 -9.77 11.91
CA VAL A 201 -2.17 -8.94 11.85
C VAL A 201 -1.97 -7.60 12.57
N ILE A 202 -1.35 -7.62 13.75
CA ILE A 202 -0.99 -6.37 14.45
C ILE A 202 -0.16 -5.48 13.51
N GLY A 203 0.80 -6.07 12.80
CA GLY A 203 1.62 -5.35 11.83
C GLY A 203 0.82 -4.79 10.67
N ALA A 204 0.01 -5.63 10.02
CA ALA A 204 -0.77 -5.25 8.84
C ALA A 204 -1.83 -4.19 9.17
N ASP A 205 -2.63 -4.41 10.21
CA ASP A 205 -3.72 -3.51 10.59
C ASP A 205 -3.22 -2.18 11.18
N THR A 206 -1.97 -2.13 11.65
CA THR A 206 -1.34 -0.89 12.08
C THR A 206 -0.77 -0.10 10.89
N ALA A 207 -0.07 -0.75 9.98
CA ALA A 207 0.64 -0.07 8.89
C ALA A 207 -0.30 0.38 7.76
N TRP A 208 -1.23 -0.46 7.34
CA TRP A 208 -2.09 -0.20 6.19
C TRP A 208 -3.00 1.02 6.37
N PRO A 209 -3.86 1.10 7.38
CA PRO A 209 -4.70 2.28 7.58
C PRO A 209 -3.89 3.56 7.78
N CYS A 210 -2.75 3.44 8.46
CA CYS A 210 -1.83 4.56 8.68
C CYS A 210 -1.29 5.12 7.35
N LEU A 211 -0.87 4.26 6.40
CA LEU A 211 -0.40 4.68 5.08
C LEU A 211 -1.51 5.28 4.22
N ILE A 212 -2.71 4.69 4.23
CA ILE A 212 -3.86 5.21 3.49
C ILE A 212 -4.22 6.61 3.98
N LEU A 213 -4.38 6.79 5.29
CA LEU A 213 -4.72 8.09 5.87
C LEU A 213 -3.62 9.12 5.63
N PHE A 214 -2.35 8.75 5.84
CA PHE A 214 -1.23 9.64 5.57
C PHE A 214 -1.24 10.11 4.11
N THR A 215 -1.45 9.20 3.17
CA THR A 215 -1.46 9.51 1.74
C THR A 215 -2.63 10.41 1.38
N SER A 216 -3.83 10.12 1.89
CA SER A 216 -5.02 10.95 1.68
C SER A 216 -4.83 12.36 2.23
N HIS A 217 -4.34 12.50 3.46
CA HIS A 217 -4.08 13.82 4.06
C HIS A 217 -2.88 14.59 3.45
N SER A 218 -2.00 13.89 2.73
CA SER A 218 -0.85 14.52 2.05
C SER A 218 -1.23 15.17 0.71
N LEU A 219 -2.46 14.98 0.25
CA LEU A 219 -2.94 15.45 -1.06
C LEU A 219 -4.10 16.44 -0.90
N PRO A 220 -4.27 17.36 -1.87
CA PRO A 220 -5.46 18.21 -1.96
C PRO A 220 -6.72 17.36 -2.02
N GLN A 221 -7.84 17.89 -1.52
CA GLN A 221 -9.11 17.17 -1.40
C GLN A 221 -9.57 16.50 -2.73
N ALA A 222 -9.35 17.18 -3.86
CA ALA A 222 -9.67 16.67 -5.19
C ALA A 222 -8.87 15.40 -5.58
N ASP A 223 -7.67 15.21 -5.02
CA ASP A 223 -6.73 14.15 -5.38
C ASP A 223 -6.66 13.03 -4.31
N GLN A 224 -7.36 13.15 -3.19
CA GLN A 224 -7.32 12.20 -2.07
C GLN A 224 -7.74 10.78 -2.46
N ALA A 225 -8.81 10.67 -3.26
CA ALA A 225 -9.29 9.39 -3.76
C ALA A 225 -8.24 8.70 -4.67
N LEU A 226 -7.55 9.49 -5.49
CA LEU A 226 -6.46 9.01 -6.34
C LEU A 226 -5.28 8.51 -5.48
N GLY A 227 -4.93 9.23 -4.42
CA GLY A 227 -3.88 8.81 -3.47
C GLY A 227 -4.17 7.45 -2.85
N GLY A 228 -5.39 7.21 -2.39
CA GLY A 228 -5.82 5.91 -1.87
C GLY A 228 -5.75 4.78 -2.91
N ALA A 229 -6.14 5.07 -4.16
CA ALA A 229 -6.03 4.11 -5.26
C ALA A 229 -4.57 3.75 -5.58
N LEU A 230 -3.66 4.74 -5.59
CA LEU A 230 -2.25 4.53 -5.83
C LEU A 230 -1.58 3.69 -4.73
N VAL A 231 -1.89 3.95 -3.46
CA VAL A 231 -1.41 3.14 -2.32
C VAL A 231 -1.78 1.67 -2.53
N ASN A 232 -3.06 1.39 -2.83
CA ASN A 232 -3.51 0.03 -3.07
C ASN A 232 -2.84 -0.61 -4.30
N ALA A 233 -2.70 0.13 -5.40
CA ALA A 233 -2.02 -0.36 -6.59
C ALA A 233 -0.56 -0.71 -6.31
N CYS A 234 0.17 0.15 -5.61
CA CYS A 234 1.56 -0.11 -5.19
C CYS A 234 1.66 -1.35 -4.29
N GLY A 235 0.71 -1.53 -3.36
CA GLY A 235 0.63 -2.74 -2.53
C GLY A 235 0.44 -4.01 -3.35
N GLN A 236 -0.45 -4.00 -4.35
CA GLN A 236 -0.69 -5.17 -5.21
C GLN A 236 0.51 -5.49 -6.12
N ILE A 237 1.14 -4.47 -6.68
CA ILE A 237 2.37 -4.64 -7.48
C ILE A 237 3.50 -5.22 -6.61
N GLY A 238 3.70 -4.65 -5.42
CA GLY A 238 4.70 -5.15 -4.47
C GLY A 238 4.47 -6.61 -4.09
N ARG A 239 3.21 -6.95 -3.75
CA ARG A 239 2.81 -8.33 -3.45
C ARG A 239 3.13 -9.29 -4.59
N ALA A 240 2.79 -8.95 -5.83
CA ALA A 240 3.01 -9.81 -6.99
C ALA A 240 4.50 -10.02 -7.28
N ILE A 241 5.29 -8.93 -7.29
CA ILE A 241 6.74 -9.00 -7.51
C ILE A 241 7.40 -9.79 -6.38
N GLY A 242 7.05 -9.50 -5.12
CA GLY A 242 7.62 -10.19 -3.97
C GLY A 242 7.34 -11.68 -3.95
N LEU A 243 6.10 -12.06 -4.26
CA LEU A 243 5.73 -13.48 -4.32
C LEU A 243 6.47 -14.20 -5.45
N ALA A 244 6.58 -13.57 -6.64
CA ALA A 244 7.29 -14.15 -7.76
C ALA A 244 8.78 -14.41 -7.45
N ILE A 245 9.46 -13.44 -6.82
CA ILE A 245 10.86 -13.58 -6.42
C ILE A 245 11.00 -14.64 -5.31
N ALA A 246 10.12 -14.62 -4.32
CA ALA A 246 10.15 -15.58 -3.20
C ALA A 246 9.96 -17.02 -3.69
N THR A 247 9.03 -17.26 -4.63
CA THR A 247 8.84 -18.58 -5.25
C THR A 247 10.08 -19.01 -6.04
N ALA A 248 10.70 -18.12 -6.80
CA ALA A 248 11.95 -18.41 -7.50
C ALA A 248 13.08 -18.78 -6.53
N ILE A 249 13.22 -18.07 -5.39
CA ILE A 249 14.19 -18.38 -4.34
C ILE A 249 13.90 -19.75 -3.72
N GLN A 250 12.64 -20.01 -3.37
CA GLN A 250 12.21 -21.30 -2.81
C GLN A 250 12.58 -22.45 -3.74
N THR A 251 12.18 -22.37 -5.02
CA THR A 251 12.46 -23.42 -6.01
C THR A 251 13.96 -23.63 -6.22
N ALA A 252 14.72 -22.54 -6.30
CA ALA A 252 16.19 -22.62 -6.46
C ALA A 252 16.88 -23.29 -5.26
N VAL A 253 16.43 -23.02 -4.04
CA VAL A 253 16.96 -23.63 -2.82
C VAL A 253 16.57 -25.11 -2.74
N MET A 254 15.33 -25.47 -3.07
CA MET A 254 14.89 -26.86 -3.16
C MET A 254 15.70 -27.65 -4.18
N ALA A 255 15.85 -27.13 -5.41
CA ALA A 255 16.64 -27.74 -6.45
C ALA A 255 18.08 -28.01 -6.02
N LYS A 256 18.71 -27.01 -5.40
CA LYS A 256 20.07 -27.15 -4.87
C LYS A 256 20.19 -28.23 -3.81
N GLN A 257 19.22 -28.37 -2.91
CA GLN A 257 19.24 -29.39 -1.87
C GLN A 257 18.95 -30.79 -2.41
N ARG A 258 18.08 -30.88 -3.43
CA ARG A 258 17.81 -32.15 -4.15
C ARG A 258 18.95 -32.56 -5.10
N GLY A 259 19.88 -31.63 -5.39
CA GLY A 259 20.98 -31.88 -6.33
C GLY A 259 20.54 -31.95 -7.80
N VAL A 260 19.43 -31.30 -8.14
CA VAL A 260 18.84 -31.26 -9.49
C VAL A 260 18.84 -29.85 -10.09
N SER A 261 18.52 -29.76 -11.38
CA SER A 261 18.31 -28.46 -12.00
C SER A 261 17.05 -27.74 -11.44
N VAL A 262 16.97 -26.41 -11.56
CA VAL A 262 15.78 -25.66 -11.12
C VAL A 262 14.53 -26.10 -11.90
N GLU A 263 14.70 -26.53 -13.15
CA GLU A 263 13.63 -27.02 -14.01
C GLU A 263 13.08 -28.37 -13.54
N ASP A 264 13.94 -29.20 -12.91
CA ASP A 264 13.62 -30.52 -12.38
C ASP A 264 13.32 -30.51 -10.87
N ALA A 265 13.21 -29.30 -10.27
CA ALA A 265 12.99 -29.16 -8.82
C ALA A 265 11.74 -29.86 -8.31
N GLY A 266 10.69 -29.99 -9.15
CA GLY A 266 9.43 -30.62 -8.77
C GLY A 266 8.63 -29.82 -7.76
N TYR A 267 7.60 -30.46 -7.20
CA TYR A 267 6.74 -29.87 -6.17
C TYR A 267 7.33 -30.05 -4.77
N MET A 268 6.79 -29.33 -3.80
CA MET A 268 7.10 -29.55 -2.38
C MET A 268 6.59 -30.94 -1.94
N GLU A 269 7.35 -31.60 -1.10
CA GLU A 269 7.00 -32.88 -0.51
C GLU A 269 6.84 -32.73 1.01
N GLU A 270 5.91 -33.55 1.55
CA GLU A 270 5.62 -33.54 2.98
C GLU A 270 6.84 -33.98 3.80
N TRP A 271 7.17 -33.19 4.82
CA TRP A 271 8.24 -33.42 5.78
C TRP A 271 9.64 -33.57 5.16
N GLU A 272 9.83 -33.12 3.93
CA GLU A 272 11.12 -33.12 3.24
C GLU A 272 11.98 -31.93 3.65
N ASP A 273 13.25 -32.17 3.95
CA ASP A 273 14.19 -31.10 4.34
C ASP A 273 14.43 -30.07 3.24
N ALA A 274 14.42 -30.47 1.96
CA ALA A 274 14.59 -29.56 0.83
C ALA A 274 13.40 -28.60 0.72
N SER A 275 12.18 -29.08 0.87
CA SER A 275 10.95 -28.28 0.88
C SER A 275 10.95 -27.28 2.04
N LEU A 276 11.33 -27.70 3.24
CA LEU A 276 11.45 -26.84 4.41
C LEU A 276 12.51 -25.75 4.24
N ALA A 277 13.65 -26.10 3.66
CA ALA A 277 14.72 -25.14 3.39
C ALA A 277 14.29 -24.06 2.38
N GLY A 278 13.53 -24.46 1.35
CA GLY A 278 12.94 -23.54 0.40
C GLY A 278 11.97 -22.54 1.05
N ILE A 279 11.05 -23.04 1.88
CA ILE A 279 10.10 -22.19 2.63
C ILE A 279 10.85 -21.22 3.55
N ARG A 280 11.87 -21.68 4.26
CA ARG A 280 12.69 -20.82 5.13
C ARG A 280 13.43 -19.74 4.35
N ALA A 281 14.02 -20.10 3.21
CA ALA A 281 14.72 -19.14 2.34
C ALA A 281 13.78 -18.04 1.83
N ALA A 282 12.57 -18.37 1.42
CA ALA A 282 11.56 -17.40 1.05
C ALA A 282 11.17 -16.48 2.22
N ASN A 283 11.03 -17.02 3.43
CA ASN A 283 10.72 -16.22 4.61
C ASN A 283 11.89 -15.29 5.03
N TRP A 284 13.16 -15.71 4.85
CA TRP A 284 14.31 -14.82 5.00
C TRP A 284 14.27 -13.65 4.02
N PHE A 285 13.87 -13.90 2.78
CA PHE A 285 13.66 -12.84 1.78
C PHE A 285 12.53 -11.89 2.21
N HIS A 286 11.39 -12.40 2.67
CA HIS A 286 10.27 -11.58 3.15
C HIS A 286 10.68 -10.73 4.37
N MET A 287 11.45 -11.28 5.28
CA MET A 287 12.04 -10.53 6.39
C MET A 287 12.92 -9.37 5.88
N ALA A 288 13.79 -9.63 4.91
CA ALA A 288 14.65 -8.60 4.34
C ALA A 288 13.83 -7.45 3.73
N LEU A 289 12.74 -7.75 3.00
CA LEU A 289 11.82 -6.75 2.48
C LEU A 289 11.15 -5.93 3.59
N GLY A 290 10.71 -6.59 4.67
CA GLY A 290 10.15 -5.92 5.84
C GLY A 290 11.15 -4.97 6.51
N LEU A 291 12.42 -5.39 6.63
CA LEU A 291 13.50 -4.55 7.16
C LEU A 291 13.85 -3.39 6.22
N CYS A 292 13.83 -3.61 4.89
CA CYS A 292 13.99 -2.52 3.93
C CYS A 292 12.85 -1.50 4.05
N SER A 293 11.60 -1.97 4.20
CA SER A 293 10.45 -1.10 4.45
C SER A 293 10.64 -0.30 5.74
N LEU A 294 11.06 -0.95 6.82
CA LEU A 294 11.38 -0.29 8.09
C LEU A 294 12.47 0.78 7.93
N ALA A 295 13.53 0.49 7.19
CA ALA A 295 14.60 1.46 6.93
C ALA A 295 14.07 2.71 6.21
N VAL A 296 13.19 2.54 5.20
CA VAL A 296 12.55 3.67 4.53
C VAL A 296 11.67 4.46 5.49
N VAL A 297 10.90 3.80 6.38
CA VAL A 297 10.12 4.47 7.44
C VAL A 297 11.03 5.31 8.34
N LEU A 298 12.12 4.73 8.82
CA LEU A 298 13.06 5.40 9.72
C LEU A 298 13.73 6.63 9.10
N VAL A 299 13.94 6.63 7.79
CA VAL A 299 14.56 7.76 7.07
C VAL A 299 13.53 8.80 6.66
N ALA A 300 12.43 8.38 6.04
CA ALA A 300 11.50 9.30 5.37
C ALA A 300 10.44 9.89 6.30
N PHE A 301 10.07 9.19 7.37
CA PHE A 301 8.97 9.58 8.27
C PHE A 301 9.42 10.19 9.60
N ARG A 302 10.71 10.41 9.80
CA ARG A 302 11.21 11.15 10.97
C ARG A 302 10.54 12.51 11.05
N GLY A 303 9.91 12.81 12.21
CA GLY A 303 9.20 14.08 12.44
C GLY A 303 7.86 14.20 11.72
N SER A 304 7.28 13.10 11.21
CA SER A 304 5.89 13.10 10.80
C SER A 304 5.01 13.14 12.05
N GLY A 305 4.13 14.15 12.13
CA GLY A 305 3.20 14.35 13.23
C GLY A 305 2.12 13.28 13.32
N ILE A 306 1.12 13.53 14.14
CA ILE A 306 -0.07 12.67 14.31
C ILE A 306 -1.01 12.95 13.13
N ILE A 307 -1.44 11.90 12.43
CA ILE A 307 -2.46 11.99 11.38
C ILE A 307 -3.77 12.40 12.05
N GLY A 308 -4.39 13.51 11.61
CA GLY A 308 -5.66 13.98 12.15
C GLY A 308 -5.58 15.17 13.10
N LYS A 309 -4.40 15.64 13.48
CA LYS A 309 -4.24 16.98 14.01
C LYS A 309 -3.94 17.92 12.85
N ILE A 310 -5.00 18.44 12.21
CA ILE A 310 -4.89 19.60 11.30
C ILE A 310 -4.29 20.73 12.12
N PRO A 311 -3.18 21.37 11.71
CA PRO A 311 -2.73 22.58 12.38
C PRO A 311 -3.86 23.61 12.29
N ALA A 312 -4.29 24.14 13.42
CA ALA A 312 -5.39 25.13 13.51
C ALA A 312 -5.21 26.38 12.62
N GLY A 313 -4.01 26.58 12.08
CA GLY A 313 -3.70 27.66 11.14
C GLY A 313 -4.24 27.48 9.71
N ASN A 314 -4.55 26.26 9.28
CA ASN A 314 -5.09 26.03 7.93
C ASN A 314 -6.63 26.01 7.90
N ALA A 315 -7.28 25.60 8.98
CA ALA A 315 -8.74 25.62 9.08
C ALA A 315 -9.29 27.06 8.93
N ASN A 316 -8.67 28.02 9.55
CA ASN A 316 -9.09 29.44 9.43
C ASN A 316 -8.82 30.05 8.04
N ARG A 317 -7.84 29.55 7.29
CA ARG A 317 -7.60 30.00 5.90
C ARG A 317 -8.63 29.41 4.93
N ASP A 318 -9.02 28.16 5.14
CA ASP A 318 -9.99 27.49 4.28
C ASP A 318 -11.42 27.99 4.56
N GLU A 319 -11.76 28.35 5.82
CA GLU A 319 -13.02 29.02 6.15
C GLU A 319 -13.08 30.46 5.62
N GLN A 320 -11.99 31.21 5.67
CA GLN A 320 -11.93 32.56 5.10
C GLN A 320 -11.96 32.59 3.56
N SER A 321 -11.43 31.53 2.91
CA SER A 321 -11.51 31.40 1.45
C SER A 321 -12.85 30.83 0.96
N ALA A 322 -13.65 30.24 1.85
CA ALA A 322 -14.96 29.67 1.54
C ALA A 322 -16.12 30.64 1.83
N GLN A 323 -15.88 31.79 2.43
CA GLN A 323 -16.91 32.84 2.59
C GLN A 323 -17.26 33.43 1.23
N PRO A 324 -18.56 33.50 0.84
CA PRO A 324 -19.00 34.17 -0.38
C PRO A 324 -18.51 35.63 -0.37
N GLU A 325 -18.12 36.15 -1.54
CA GLU A 325 -17.67 37.53 -1.69
C GLU A 325 -18.66 38.56 -1.13
N GLU A 326 -19.96 38.28 -1.18
CA GLU A 326 -21.03 39.10 -0.58
C GLU A 326 -20.91 39.24 0.94
N GLN A 327 -20.45 38.21 1.66
CA GLN A 327 -20.24 38.30 3.12
C GLN A 327 -18.98 39.09 3.47
N ARG A 328 -17.94 39.00 2.64
CA ARG A 328 -16.73 39.83 2.82
C ARG A 328 -17.01 41.33 2.58
N ALA A 329 -17.81 41.63 1.55
CA ALA A 329 -18.22 42.98 1.28
C ALA A 329 -19.11 43.59 2.39
N ALA A 330 -20.01 42.77 2.96
CA ALA A 330 -20.87 43.19 4.07
C ALA A 330 -20.08 43.42 5.38
N ASP A 331 -19.07 42.61 5.66
CA ASP A 331 -18.20 42.75 6.84
C ASP A 331 -17.24 43.97 6.70
N GLU A 332 -16.78 44.28 5.47
CA GLU A 332 -15.99 45.47 5.19
C GLU A 332 -16.84 46.75 5.32
N GLU A 333 -18.09 46.74 4.84
CA GLU A 333 -19.00 47.92 4.99
C GLU A 333 -19.35 48.17 6.47
N THR A 334 -19.61 47.11 7.27
CA THR A 334 -19.87 47.25 8.70
C THR A 334 -18.65 47.76 9.48
N GLY A 335 -17.44 47.23 9.14
CA GLY A 335 -16.20 47.69 9.76
C GLY A 335 -15.82 49.14 9.47
N ILE A 336 -16.17 49.66 8.28
CA ILE A 336 -15.97 51.05 7.89
C ILE A 336 -16.97 51.97 8.63
N SER A 337 -18.23 51.55 8.80
CA SER A 337 -19.25 52.29 9.53
C SER A 337 -18.91 52.47 11.00
N GLU A 338 -18.41 51.42 11.70
CA GLU A 338 -17.97 51.52 13.10
C GLU A 338 -16.74 52.42 13.29
N SER A 339 -15.82 52.47 12.31
CA SER A 339 -14.63 53.32 12.38
C SER A 339 -14.95 54.81 12.19
N ASP A 340 -15.98 55.14 11.40
CA ASP A 340 -16.41 56.52 11.17
C ASP A 340 -17.26 57.10 12.33
N ASP A 341 -18.07 56.25 12.99
CA ASP A 341 -18.79 56.68 14.19
C ASP A 341 -17.86 56.86 15.41
N ALA A 342 -16.82 56.02 15.55
CA ALA A 342 -15.80 56.22 16.57
C ALA A 342 -14.95 57.48 16.36
N ARG A 343 -14.82 57.99 15.13
CA ARG A 343 -14.16 59.28 14.83
C ARG A 343 -15.05 60.51 15.09
N LYS A 344 -16.37 60.38 14.95
CA LYS A 344 -17.31 61.49 15.26
C LYS A 344 -17.49 61.72 16.75
N ILE A 345 -17.27 60.73 17.61
CA ILE A 345 -17.40 60.85 19.08
C ILE A 345 -16.13 61.53 19.71
N ARG A 346 -15.01 61.61 18.97
CA ARG A 346 -13.76 62.23 19.45
C ARG A 346 -13.52 63.64 18.96
N ARG A 347 -14.49 64.29 18.29
CA ARG A 347 -14.53 65.74 18.00
C ARG A 347 -15.64 66.36 18.79
#